data_ceb81503769bdab7b88f638914a48f12
#
_entry.id   ceb81503769bdab7b88f638914a48f12
#
_cell.length_a   1.000
_cell.length_b   1.000
_cell.length_c   1.000
_cell.angle_alpha   90.00
_cell.angle_beta   90.00
_cell.angle_gamma   90.00
#
_symmetry.space_group_name_H-M   'P 1'
#
loop_
_entity.id
_entity.type
_entity.pdbx_description
1 polymer ?
#
loop_
_entity_poly.entity_id
_entity_poly.type
_entity_poly.pdbx_seq_one_letter_code
_entity_poly.pdbx_strand_id
1 'polypeptide(L)' 'MQVIVNGQPRETADGSTVADLIQAAGLTPQKVAIELNRRLLRSEKYDTVLKNGDEIEIVTFVGGG' A
#
# COMPACT_ATOMS: atom_id res chain seq x y z
N MET A 1 14.54 0.56 2.39
CA MET A 1 14.26 0.77 0.96
C MET A 1 13.28 1.91 0.78
N GLN A 2 13.23 2.47 -0.39
CA GLN A 2 12.33 3.57 -0.68
C GLN A 2 11.24 3.12 -1.64
N VAL A 3 10.01 3.50 -1.31
CA VAL A 3 8.85 3.31 -2.18
C VAL A 3 8.16 4.64 -2.36
N ILE A 4 7.20 4.69 -3.27
CA ILE A 4 6.43 5.92 -3.53
C ILE A 4 4.99 5.60 -3.18
N VAL A 5 4.44 6.34 -2.21
CA VAL A 5 3.07 6.14 -1.74
C VAL A 5 2.27 7.39 -2.05
N ASN A 6 1.26 7.23 -2.90
CA ASN A 6 0.42 8.35 -3.35
C ASN A 6 1.27 9.51 -3.83
N GLY A 7 2.29 9.20 -4.62
CA GLY A 7 3.17 10.19 -5.22
C GLY A 7 4.26 10.73 -4.31
N GLN A 8 4.37 10.25 -3.07
CA GLN A 8 5.34 10.75 -2.11
C GLN A 8 6.38 9.68 -1.80
N PRO A 9 7.67 10.01 -1.84
CA PRO A 9 8.70 9.06 -1.42
C PRO A 9 8.54 8.69 0.05
N ARG A 10 8.76 7.44 0.36
CA ARG A 10 8.64 6.93 1.72
C ARG A 10 9.67 5.85 1.97
N GLU A 11 10.36 5.97 3.10
CA GLU A 11 11.26 4.91 3.55
C GLU A 11 10.46 3.82 4.27
N THR A 12 10.80 2.58 4.00
CA THR A 12 10.22 1.45 4.71
C THR A 12 11.27 0.35 4.83
N ALA A 13 11.09 -0.52 5.79
CA ALA A 13 12.06 -1.59 6.03
C ALA A 13 12.04 -2.59 4.88
N ASP A 14 13.20 -3.14 4.57
CA ASP A 14 13.29 -4.23 3.60
C ASP A 14 12.42 -5.38 4.08
N GLY A 15 11.71 -6.00 3.16
CA GLY A 15 10.79 -7.08 3.50
C GLY A 15 9.39 -6.61 3.85
N SER A 16 9.16 -5.30 3.87
CA SER A 16 7.82 -4.76 4.12
C SER A 16 6.84 -5.22 3.05
N THR A 17 5.61 -5.44 3.46
CA THR A 17 4.53 -5.83 2.57
C THR A 17 3.57 -4.65 2.37
N VAL A 18 2.66 -4.81 1.40
CA VAL A 18 1.59 -3.83 1.20
C VAL A 18 0.76 -3.71 2.48
N ALA A 19 0.46 -4.83 3.14
CA ALA A 19 -0.28 -4.82 4.40
C ALA A 19 0.44 -3.97 5.47
N ASP A 20 1.76 -4.04 5.52
CA ASP A 20 2.54 -3.23 6.46
C ASP A 20 2.35 -1.74 6.19
N LEU A 21 2.31 -1.34 4.92
CA LEU A 21 2.07 0.07 4.58
C LEU A 21 0.67 0.51 4.97
N ILE A 22 -0.32 -0.34 4.74
CA ILE A 22 -1.71 -0.02 5.12
C ILE A 22 -1.78 0.21 6.62
N GLN A 23 -1.16 -0.67 7.39
CA GLN A 23 -1.16 -0.57 8.84
C GLN A 23 -0.41 0.67 9.31
N ALA A 24 0.73 0.95 8.73
CA ALA A 24 1.53 2.12 9.09
C ALA A 24 0.79 3.43 8.82
N ALA A 25 -0.11 3.43 7.84
CA ALA A 25 -0.93 4.58 7.53
C ALA A 25 -2.15 4.71 8.46
N GLY A 26 -2.32 3.78 9.39
CA GLY A 26 -3.46 3.81 10.30
C GLY A 26 -4.75 3.34 9.65
N LEU A 27 -4.65 2.59 8.57
CA LEU A 27 -5.80 2.15 7.80
C LEU A 27 -6.00 0.65 7.96
N THR A 28 -7.14 0.17 7.51
CA THR A 28 -7.46 -1.26 7.53
C THR A 28 -7.64 -1.76 6.10
N PRO A 29 -7.30 -3.03 5.84
CA PRO A 29 -7.42 -3.57 4.48
C PRO A 29 -8.82 -3.49 3.90
N GLN A 30 -9.85 -3.56 4.77
CA GLN A 30 -11.23 -3.57 4.29
C GLN A 30 -11.68 -2.18 3.80
N LYS A 31 -10.93 -1.14 4.12
CA LYS A 31 -11.35 0.22 3.82
C LYS A 31 -10.48 0.90 2.77
N VAL A 32 -9.69 0.12 2.07
CA VAL A 32 -8.78 0.66 1.06
C VAL A 32 -8.88 -0.13 -0.23
N ALA A 33 -8.52 0.54 -1.31
CA ALA A 33 -8.17 -0.12 -2.58
C ALA A 33 -6.72 0.22 -2.86
N ILE A 34 -5.98 -0.74 -3.38
CA ILE A 34 -4.55 -0.59 -3.61
C ILE A 34 -4.24 -0.81 -5.07
N GLU A 35 -3.44 0.08 -5.64
CA GLU A 35 -2.75 -0.17 -6.89
C GLU A 35 -1.27 -0.29 -6.60
N LEU A 36 -0.66 -1.32 -7.15
CA LEU A 36 0.79 -1.51 -7.08
C LEU A 36 1.34 -1.41 -8.49
N ASN A 37 2.19 -0.42 -8.70
CA ASN A 37 2.77 -0.15 -10.01
C ASN A 37 1.68 -0.05 -11.09
N ARG A 38 0.63 0.70 -10.74
CA ARG A 38 -0.49 1.04 -11.63
C ARG A 38 -1.41 -0.13 -11.96
N ARG A 39 -1.34 -1.20 -11.18
CA ARG A 39 -2.24 -2.34 -11.33
C ARG A 39 -2.99 -2.58 -10.04
N LEU A 40 -4.28 -2.85 -10.17
CA LEU A 40 -5.07 -3.19 -9.00
C LEU A 40 -4.46 -4.39 -8.29
N LEU A 41 -4.26 -4.26 -7.00
CA LEU A 41 -3.79 -5.35 -6.16
C LEU A 41 -4.96 -5.81 -5.30
N ARG A 42 -5.35 -7.05 -5.47
CA ARG A 42 -6.47 -7.60 -4.71
C ARG A 42 -6.06 -7.84 -3.26
N SER A 43 -7.03 -7.78 -2.37
CA SER A 43 -6.76 -7.90 -0.94
C SER A 43 -6.08 -9.22 -0.58
N GLU A 44 -6.34 -10.28 -1.33
CA GLU A 44 -5.67 -11.57 -1.11
C GLU A 44 -4.17 -11.50 -1.36
N LYS A 45 -3.71 -10.43 -1.99
CA LYS A 45 -2.30 -10.24 -2.33
C LYS A 45 -1.63 -9.15 -1.52
N TYR A 46 -2.25 -8.69 -0.44
CA TYR A 46 -1.65 -7.63 0.37
C TYR A 46 -0.41 -8.10 1.13
N ASP A 47 -0.14 -9.39 1.15
CA ASP A 47 1.12 -9.91 1.67
C ASP A 47 2.28 -9.84 0.66
N THR A 48 2.05 -9.21 -0.49
CA THR A 48 3.11 -8.99 -1.47
C THR A 48 4.22 -8.17 -0.86
N VAL A 49 5.45 -8.67 -0.97
CA VAL A 49 6.64 -7.98 -0.47
C VAL A 49 7.01 -6.88 -1.46
N LEU A 50 7.23 -5.69 -0.91
CA LEU A 50 7.56 -4.52 -1.71
C LEU A 50 9.02 -4.56 -2.13
N LYS A 51 9.30 -3.89 -3.25
CA LYS A 51 10.65 -3.72 -3.78
C LYS A 51 10.97 -2.25 -3.83
N ASN A 52 12.28 -1.96 -3.77
CA ASN A 52 12.73 -0.58 -3.88
C ASN A 52 12.20 0.04 -5.18
N GLY A 53 11.62 1.22 -5.06
CA GLY A 53 11.07 1.93 -6.21
C GLY A 53 9.63 1.61 -6.54
N ASP A 54 9.00 0.66 -5.85
CA ASP A 54 7.59 0.35 -6.08
C ASP A 54 6.72 1.59 -5.86
N GLU A 55 5.69 1.73 -6.69
CA GLU A 55 4.70 2.80 -6.58
C GLU A 55 3.40 2.20 -6.06
N ILE A 56 2.93 2.73 -4.95
CA ILE A 56 1.69 2.27 -4.32
C ILE A 56 0.71 3.44 -4.26
N GLU A 57 -0.51 3.20 -4.76
CA GLU A 57 -1.62 4.13 -4.59
C GLU A 57 -2.58 3.53 -3.59
N ILE A 58 -2.89 4.29 -2.56
CA ILE A 58 -3.85 3.87 -1.54
C ILE A 58 -5.05 4.78 -1.63
N VAL A 59 -6.20 4.22 -1.95
CA VAL A 59 -7.48 4.95 -1.99
C VAL A 59 -8.31 4.46 -0.82
N THR A 60 -8.78 5.40 -0.01
CA THR A 60 -9.61 5.06 1.15
C THR A 60 -11.07 5.23 0.80
N PHE A 61 -11.90 4.36 1.32
CA PHE A 61 -13.34 4.49 1.18
C PHE A 61 -13.86 5.29 2.36
N VAL A 62 -14.50 6.42 2.05
CA VAL A 62 -14.96 7.33 3.08
C VAL A 62 -16.35 6.92 3.52
N GLY A 63 -16.52 6.95 4.83
CA GLY A 63 -17.83 7.05 5.38
C GLY A 63 -18.58 5.79 5.51
N GLY A 64 -18.20 4.82 4.95
CA GLY A 64 -18.83 3.57 5.20
C GLY A 64 -20.30 3.68 5.45
N GLY A 65 -20.86 4.37 4.76
CA GLY A 65 -22.31 4.61 4.92
C GLY A 65 -23.02 3.37 5.02
#